data_2cc4c2ff6c3d4f8871611ee7b278732c
#
_entry.id   2cc4c2ff6c3d4f8871611ee7b278732c
#
_cell.length_a   1.000
_cell.length_b   1.000
_cell.length_c   1.000
_cell.angle_alpha   90.00
_cell.angle_beta   90.00
_cell.angle_gamma   90.00
#
_symmetry.space_group_name_H-M   'P 1'
#
loop_
_entity.id
_entity.type
_entity.pdbx_description
1 polymer ?
#
loop_
_entity_poly.entity_id
_entity_poly.type
_entity_poly.pdbx_seq_one_letter_code
_entity_poly.pdbx_strand_id
1 'polypeptide(L)'
;MASDQKTLSITQVLICGAAVVTLSMGTRHAFGLWLQPVTQAQGWTRETFALAIAVQNLTWGLAGIFSGMAADRFGAFRVVIAGGLLYALGLVGMAYSTTGLMFGVTAGLMLGTAQAGTTYAVIYGVIGRNVSPERRSWAMGVAAAAGSFGQFLMVPTSGLLISSIGWQQALVALAGMSLFIIPLAWGLREPAFADGGVVHRDQTIVQALREAFRYPSFQLLMAGYFVCGFQVVFIGVHMPSYLKDKGLSPQVASYALALIGLFNVFGTYAAGALGQKFAKRKILAFIYLARSVAIVAFLLAPLTPTSVYLFSSVMGLLWLSTVPPTNAAIAGIFGVAHFSMLGGFVFFSHQIGSFMGVWLGGLLYDRTGSYDIVWLIAIALGIFAALINLPVKETAIVRPAHGGQGGAPRAA
;
A
#
# COMPACT_ATOMS: atom_id res chain seq x y z
N MET A 1 8.63 29.30 30.34
CA MET A 1 8.33 27.94 30.84
C MET A 1 7.76 27.16 29.66
N ALA A 2 8.58 26.33 29.03
CA ALA A 2 8.08 25.41 28.01
C ALA A 2 7.20 24.37 28.71
N SER A 3 5.91 24.32 28.37
CA SER A 3 5.01 23.31 28.86
C SER A 3 5.56 21.95 28.43
N ASP A 4 5.81 21.08 29.40
CA ASP A 4 6.18 19.68 29.22
C ASP A 4 5.03 18.98 28.46
N GLN A 5 5.01 19.10 27.14
CA GLN A 5 4.05 18.38 26.33
C GLN A 5 4.38 16.90 26.42
N LYS A 6 3.57 16.15 27.19
CA LYS A 6 3.68 14.69 27.28
C LYS A 6 3.50 14.09 25.89
N THR A 7 4.62 13.86 25.21
CA THR A 7 4.63 13.07 23.97
C THR A 7 4.48 11.59 24.32
N LEU A 8 3.90 10.83 23.39
CA LEU A 8 3.85 9.37 23.51
C LEU A 8 5.27 8.79 23.46
N SER A 9 5.54 7.73 24.22
CA SER A 9 6.83 7.06 24.12
C SER A 9 7.01 6.44 22.72
N ILE A 10 8.20 6.51 22.17
CA ILE A 10 8.51 5.92 20.86
C ILE A 10 8.18 4.41 20.81
N THR A 11 8.46 3.71 21.90
CA THR A 11 8.18 2.27 22.04
C THR A 11 6.68 2.00 21.95
N GLN A 12 5.86 2.78 22.66
CA GLN A 12 4.40 2.67 22.63
C GLN A 12 3.84 2.92 21.24
N VAL A 13 4.28 4.01 20.56
CA VAL A 13 3.85 4.36 19.20
C VAL A 13 4.23 3.26 18.21
N LEU A 14 5.44 2.70 18.33
CA LEU A 14 5.90 1.65 17.42
C LEU A 14 5.18 0.33 17.67
N ILE A 15 5.04 -0.12 18.90
CA ILE A 15 4.35 -1.39 19.19
C ILE A 15 2.89 -1.31 18.75
N CYS A 16 2.15 -0.30 19.20
CA CYS A 16 0.73 -0.18 18.88
C CYS A 16 0.51 0.12 17.39
N GLY A 17 1.28 1.04 16.81
CA GLY A 17 1.18 1.38 15.41
C GLY A 17 1.55 0.21 14.48
N ALA A 18 2.65 -0.49 14.79
CA ALA A 18 3.06 -1.67 14.04
C ALA A 18 2.02 -2.80 14.14
N ALA A 19 1.45 -3.06 15.33
CA ALA A 19 0.44 -4.09 15.52
C ALA A 19 -0.86 -3.76 14.74
N VAL A 20 -1.31 -2.50 14.73
CA VAL A 20 -2.46 -2.04 13.93
C VAL A 20 -2.20 -2.29 12.44
N VAL A 21 -1.03 -1.89 11.93
CA VAL A 21 -0.66 -2.09 10.53
C VAL A 21 -0.53 -3.57 10.18
N THR A 22 0.05 -4.38 11.08
CA THR A 22 0.16 -5.84 10.92
C THR A 22 -1.22 -6.49 10.73
N LEU A 23 -2.19 -6.18 11.58
CA LEU A 23 -3.54 -6.72 11.48
C LEU A 23 -4.25 -6.24 10.22
N SER A 24 -4.24 -4.94 9.95
CA SER A 24 -4.97 -4.34 8.82
C SER A 24 -4.39 -4.77 7.48
N MET A 25 -3.08 -4.59 7.28
CA MET A 25 -2.41 -4.93 6.01
C MET A 25 -2.28 -6.43 5.82
N GLY A 26 -2.05 -7.18 6.90
CA GLY A 26 -1.96 -8.63 6.84
C GLY A 26 -3.27 -9.26 6.36
N THR A 27 -4.40 -8.86 6.94
CA THR A 27 -5.73 -9.31 6.50
C THR A 27 -6.01 -8.94 5.05
N ARG A 28 -5.66 -7.71 4.64
CA ARG A 28 -5.84 -7.26 3.25
C ARG A 28 -5.09 -8.15 2.25
N HIS A 29 -3.86 -8.51 2.54
CA HIS A 29 -3.02 -9.32 1.63
C HIS A 29 -3.52 -10.78 1.50
N ALA A 30 -4.40 -11.22 2.38
CA ALA A 30 -5.00 -12.56 2.31
C ALA A 30 -6.24 -12.64 1.37
N PHE A 31 -6.83 -11.52 0.94
CA PHE A 31 -8.11 -11.54 0.21
C PHE A 31 -8.11 -12.37 -1.07
N GLY A 32 -6.98 -12.53 -1.73
CA GLY A 32 -6.86 -13.44 -2.88
C GLY A 32 -7.23 -14.90 -2.57
N LEU A 33 -7.10 -15.35 -1.31
CA LEU A 33 -7.48 -16.70 -0.88
C LEU A 33 -9.00 -16.90 -0.87
N TRP A 34 -9.81 -15.84 -0.76
CA TRP A 34 -11.27 -15.88 -0.76
C TRP A 34 -11.89 -15.87 -2.16
N LEU A 35 -11.13 -15.49 -3.22
CA LEU A 35 -11.68 -15.34 -4.56
C LEU A 35 -12.48 -16.57 -4.99
N GLN A 36 -11.85 -17.74 -5.04
CA GLN A 36 -12.54 -18.95 -5.46
C GLN A 36 -13.60 -19.46 -4.45
N PRO A 37 -13.32 -19.54 -3.15
CA PRO A 37 -14.33 -20.02 -2.19
C PRO A 37 -15.62 -19.18 -2.21
N VAL A 38 -15.51 -17.86 -2.30
CA VAL A 38 -16.67 -16.95 -2.34
C VAL A 38 -17.40 -17.06 -3.67
N THR A 39 -16.70 -17.00 -4.80
CA THR A 39 -17.34 -17.04 -6.14
C THR A 39 -18.01 -18.38 -6.39
N GLN A 40 -17.41 -19.49 -5.96
CA GLN A 40 -18.00 -20.83 -6.08
C GLN A 40 -19.25 -21.01 -5.17
N ALA A 41 -19.19 -20.52 -3.93
CA ALA A 41 -20.31 -20.63 -2.99
C ALA A 41 -21.51 -19.78 -3.39
N GLN A 42 -21.28 -18.61 -3.97
CA GLN A 42 -22.31 -17.63 -4.33
C GLN A 42 -22.77 -17.78 -5.81
N GLY A 43 -22.10 -18.60 -6.62
CA GLY A 43 -22.34 -18.66 -8.06
C GLY A 43 -21.96 -17.40 -8.82
N TRP A 44 -20.99 -16.63 -8.30
CA TRP A 44 -20.53 -15.37 -8.92
C TRP A 44 -19.37 -15.59 -9.86
N THR A 45 -19.21 -14.64 -10.80
CA THR A 45 -18.02 -14.56 -11.65
C THR A 45 -16.80 -14.06 -10.87
N ARG A 46 -15.60 -14.32 -11.38
CA ARG A 46 -14.37 -13.77 -10.79
C ARG A 46 -14.31 -12.25 -10.91
N GLU A 47 -14.91 -11.70 -11.98
CA GLU A 47 -15.04 -10.25 -12.15
C GLU A 47 -15.83 -9.61 -11.02
N THR A 48 -16.94 -10.22 -10.56
CA THR A 48 -17.74 -9.70 -9.44
C THR A 48 -16.91 -9.52 -8.17
N PHE A 49 -16.14 -10.54 -7.80
CA PHE A 49 -15.23 -10.44 -6.65
C PHE A 49 -14.10 -9.43 -6.90
N ALA A 50 -13.46 -9.53 -8.06
CA ALA A 50 -12.33 -8.69 -8.43
C ALA A 50 -12.72 -7.21 -8.47
N LEU A 51 -13.92 -6.87 -8.98
CA LEU A 51 -14.42 -5.50 -9.00
C LEU A 51 -14.57 -4.92 -7.59
N ALA A 52 -15.08 -5.70 -6.63
CA ALA A 52 -15.18 -5.26 -5.24
C ALA A 52 -13.80 -4.96 -4.64
N ILE A 53 -12.80 -5.82 -4.86
CA ILE A 53 -11.42 -5.58 -4.39
C ILE A 53 -10.75 -4.43 -5.18
N ALA A 54 -11.07 -4.25 -6.44
CA ALA A 54 -10.62 -3.11 -7.23
C ALA A 54 -11.15 -1.79 -6.65
N VAL A 55 -12.46 -1.71 -6.36
CA VAL A 55 -13.10 -0.57 -5.68
C VAL A 55 -12.46 -0.33 -4.32
N GLN A 56 -12.15 -1.39 -3.56
CA GLN A 56 -11.46 -1.28 -2.27
C GLN A 56 -10.14 -0.49 -2.38
N ASN A 57 -9.34 -0.77 -3.41
CA ASN A 57 -8.08 -0.08 -3.62
C ASN A 57 -8.29 1.41 -3.94
N LEU A 58 -9.23 1.75 -4.82
CA LEU A 58 -9.55 3.17 -5.09
C LEU A 58 -10.06 3.89 -3.85
N THR A 59 -10.98 3.25 -3.12
CA THR A 59 -11.54 3.81 -1.89
C THR A 59 -10.46 4.04 -0.85
N TRP A 60 -9.54 3.08 -0.68
CA TRP A 60 -8.39 3.25 0.21
C TRP A 60 -7.52 4.45 -0.18
N GLY A 61 -7.20 4.60 -1.47
CA GLY A 61 -6.42 5.73 -1.96
C GLY A 61 -7.10 7.07 -1.72
N LEU A 62 -8.37 7.20 -2.05
CA LEU A 62 -9.16 8.41 -1.87
C LEU A 62 -9.40 8.73 -0.38
N ALA A 63 -9.90 7.75 0.37
CA ALA A 63 -10.20 7.92 1.79
C ALA A 63 -8.95 8.18 2.64
N GLY A 64 -7.76 7.73 2.17
CA GLY A 64 -6.48 7.98 2.85
C GLY A 64 -6.18 9.47 3.04
N ILE A 65 -6.54 10.30 2.06
CA ILE A 65 -6.39 11.76 2.13
C ILE A 65 -7.25 12.33 3.27
N PHE A 66 -8.50 11.91 3.33
CA PHE A 66 -9.47 12.36 4.35
C PHE A 66 -9.15 11.80 5.73
N SER A 67 -8.71 10.54 5.81
CA SER A 67 -8.33 9.90 7.07
C SER A 67 -7.12 10.58 7.72
N GLY A 68 -6.12 10.99 6.94
CA GLY A 68 -5.00 11.79 7.42
C GLY A 68 -5.47 13.13 8.00
N MET A 69 -6.27 13.89 7.25
CA MET A 69 -6.84 15.17 7.73
C MET A 69 -7.73 14.99 8.97
N ALA A 70 -8.53 13.92 9.02
CA ALA A 70 -9.35 13.62 10.18
C ALA A 70 -8.50 13.27 11.41
N ALA A 71 -7.39 12.53 11.22
CA ALA A 71 -6.46 12.21 12.29
C ALA A 71 -5.74 13.46 12.82
N ASP A 72 -5.40 14.39 11.96
CA ASP A 72 -4.80 15.67 12.36
C ASP A 72 -5.80 16.56 13.11
N ARG A 73 -7.07 16.56 12.75
CA ARG A 73 -8.10 17.41 13.37
C ARG A 73 -8.71 16.78 14.63
N PHE A 74 -9.04 15.49 14.60
CA PHE A 74 -9.78 14.80 15.65
C PHE A 74 -8.93 13.86 16.51
N GLY A 75 -7.64 13.73 16.16
CA GLY A 75 -6.70 12.80 16.78
C GLY A 75 -6.71 11.41 16.14
N ALA A 76 -5.53 10.80 16.01
CA ALA A 76 -5.36 9.49 15.40
C ALA A 76 -6.15 8.38 16.12
N PHE A 77 -6.24 8.44 17.44
CA PHE A 77 -7.00 7.49 18.27
C PHE A 77 -8.44 7.25 17.76
N ARG A 78 -9.18 8.33 17.52
CA ARG A 78 -10.59 8.24 17.07
C ARG A 78 -10.70 7.67 15.67
N VAL A 79 -9.80 8.05 14.78
CA VAL A 79 -9.77 7.57 13.39
C VAL A 79 -9.42 6.08 13.33
N VAL A 80 -8.45 5.62 14.14
CA VAL A 80 -8.07 4.20 14.23
C VAL A 80 -9.19 3.36 14.81
N ILE A 81 -9.90 3.83 15.85
CA ILE A 81 -11.08 3.12 16.39
C ILE A 81 -12.18 3.01 15.34
N ALA A 82 -12.55 4.13 14.71
CA ALA A 82 -13.59 4.14 13.67
C ALA A 82 -13.19 3.22 12.50
N GLY A 83 -11.92 3.26 12.08
CA GLY A 83 -11.36 2.36 11.09
C GLY A 83 -11.42 0.88 11.51
N GLY A 84 -11.04 0.55 12.74
CA GLY A 84 -11.08 -0.82 13.27
C GLY A 84 -12.51 -1.39 13.35
N LEU A 85 -13.47 -0.58 13.83
CA LEU A 85 -14.89 -0.95 13.84
C LEU A 85 -15.42 -1.16 12.42
N LEU A 86 -15.13 -0.23 11.51
CA LEU A 86 -15.55 -0.34 10.13
C LEU A 86 -14.89 -1.55 9.43
N TYR A 87 -13.66 -1.90 9.82
CA TYR A 87 -12.95 -3.08 9.32
C TYR A 87 -13.69 -4.36 9.73
N ALA A 88 -14.03 -4.49 11.01
CA ALA A 88 -14.77 -5.64 11.53
C ALA A 88 -16.16 -5.75 10.86
N LEU A 89 -16.91 -4.63 10.79
CA LEU A 89 -18.21 -4.59 10.13
C LEU A 89 -18.12 -4.93 8.63
N GLY A 90 -17.08 -4.44 7.94
CA GLY A 90 -16.83 -4.75 6.53
C GLY A 90 -16.57 -6.23 6.30
N LEU A 91 -15.77 -6.89 7.16
CA LEU A 91 -15.51 -8.33 7.08
C LEU A 91 -16.76 -9.17 7.38
N VAL A 92 -17.54 -8.80 8.38
CA VAL A 92 -18.84 -9.47 8.67
C VAL A 92 -19.79 -9.26 7.50
N GLY A 93 -19.92 -8.03 7.00
CA GLY A 93 -20.73 -7.76 5.83
C GLY A 93 -20.29 -8.54 4.59
N MET A 94 -18.99 -8.66 4.36
CA MET A 94 -18.42 -9.49 3.29
C MET A 94 -18.81 -10.97 3.44
N ALA A 95 -18.79 -11.51 4.69
CA ALA A 95 -19.15 -12.88 4.99
C ALA A 95 -20.62 -13.19 4.69
N TYR A 96 -21.53 -12.23 4.91
CA TYR A 96 -22.98 -12.40 4.76
C TYR A 96 -23.54 -11.72 3.50
N SER A 97 -22.69 -11.23 2.59
CA SER A 97 -23.16 -10.68 1.32
C SER A 97 -23.77 -11.72 0.43
N THR A 98 -25.02 -11.49 0.01
CA THR A 98 -25.78 -12.37 -0.90
C THR A 98 -25.85 -11.86 -2.33
N THR A 99 -25.43 -10.62 -2.56
CA THR A 99 -25.39 -9.99 -3.89
C THR A 99 -24.03 -9.36 -4.15
N GLY A 100 -23.63 -9.29 -5.43
CA GLY A 100 -22.38 -8.63 -5.83
C GLY A 100 -22.34 -7.15 -5.43
N LEU A 101 -23.48 -6.45 -5.43
CA LEU A 101 -23.57 -5.06 -4.97
C LEU A 101 -23.28 -4.95 -3.47
N MET A 102 -23.91 -5.79 -2.64
CA MET A 102 -23.66 -5.81 -1.19
C MET A 102 -22.18 -6.14 -0.90
N PHE A 103 -21.61 -7.09 -1.64
CA PHE A 103 -20.20 -7.42 -1.55
C PHE A 103 -19.31 -6.25 -1.98
N GLY A 104 -19.67 -5.51 -3.04
CA GLY A 104 -19.00 -4.30 -3.47
C GLY A 104 -19.01 -3.19 -2.42
N VAL A 105 -20.12 -3.02 -1.70
CA VAL A 105 -20.22 -2.06 -0.61
C VAL A 105 -19.37 -2.49 0.59
N THR A 106 -19.48 -3.75 1.01
CA THR A 106 -18.80 -4.25 2.22
C THR A 106 -17.31 -4.46 1.99
N ALA A 107 -16.92 -5.23 0.98
CA ALA A 107 -15.53 -5.50 0.65
C ALA A 107 -14.84 -4.31 -0.07
N GLY A 108 -15.58 -3.53 -0.86
CA GLY A 108 -15.05 -2.39 -1.60
C GLY A 108 -15.02 -1.11 -0.77
N LEU A 109 -16.18 -0.53 -0.49
CA LEU A 109 -16.26 0.79 0.13
C LEU A 109 -15.92 0.76 1.63
N MET A 110 -16.54 -0.14 2.40
CA MET A 110 -16.33 -0.18 3.85
C MET A 110 -14.89 -0.58 4.20
N LEU A 111 -14.39 -1.70 3.65
CA LEU A 111 -13.01 -2.13 3.93
C LEU A 111 -11.97 -1.18 3.36
N GLY A 112 -12.21 -0.59 2.18
CA GLY A 112 -11.30 0.44 1.64
C GLY A 112 -11.19 1.66 2.53
N THR A 113 -12.32 2.17 3.04
CA THR A 113 -12.35 3.28 4.01
C THR A 113 -11.71 2.89 5.35
N ALA A 114 -11.99 1.68 5.84
CA ALA A 114 -11.40 1.15 7.07
C ALA A 114 -9.87 1.08 6.98
N GLN A 115 -9.34 0.60 5.87
CA GLN A 115 -7.89 0.55 5.60
C GLN A 115 -7.28 1.95 5.64
N ALA A 116 -7.94 2.95 5.10
CA ALA A 116 -7.45 4.33 5.15
C ALA A 116 -7.25 4.83 6.59
N GLY A 117 -8.12 4.43 7.51
CA GLY A 117 -8.05 4.79 8.93
C GLY A 117 -7.10 3.94 9.78
N THR A 118 -6.67 2.76 9.29
CA THR A 118 -5.89 1.79 10.08
C THR A 118 -4.53 1.46 9.47
N THR A 119 -4.08 2.22 8.48
CA THR A 119 -2.79 1.98 7.82
C THR A 119 -1.86 3.18 7.85
N TYR A 120 -0.92 3.24 6.93
CA TYR A 120 0.23 4.13 6.95
C TYR A 120 -0.11 5.61 7.08
N ALA A 121 -1.18 6.11 6.44
CA ALA A 121 -1.50 7.54 6.46
C ALA A 121 -1.67 8.08 7.89
N VAL A 122 -2.40 7.36 8.73
CA VAL A 122 -2.64 7.74 10.13
C VAL A 122 -1.43 7.44 11.00
N ILE A 123 -0.83 6.23 10.87
CA ILE A 123 0.28 5.81 11.73
C ILE A 123 1.54 6.64 11.48
N TYR A 124 1.85 7.00 10.23
CA TYR A 124 2.97 7.89 9.91
C TYR A 124 2.75 9.31 10.44
N GLY A 125 1.50 9.77 10.49
CA GLY A 125 1.14 11.02 11.15
C GLY A 125 1.51 11.01 12.63
N VAL A 126 1.12 9.95 13.37
CA VAL A 126 1.48 9.79 14.79
C VAL A 126 2.99 9.71 14.96
N ILE A 127 3.70 8.91 14.16
CA ILE A 127 5.17 8.82 14.20
C ILE A 127 5.79 10.19 13.93
N GLY A 128 5.29 10.91 12.93
CA GLY A 128 5.79 12.24 12.57
C GLY A 128 5.70 13.27 13.70
N ARG A 129 4.70 13.15 14.56
CA ARG A 129 4.46 14.07 15.69
C ARG A 129 5.17 13.66 16.97
N ASN A 130 5.35 12.36 17.21
CA ASN A 130 5.85 11.84 18.50
C ASN A 130 7.29 11.33 18.47
N VAL A 131 7.91 11.24 17.28
CA VAL A 131 9.28 10.73 17.10
C VAL A 131 10.20 11.85 16.63
N SER A 132 11.37 11.97 17.25
CA SER A 132 12.37 12.98 16.89
C SER A 132 12.78 12.87 15.41
N PRO A 133 13.13 13.99 14.74
CA PRO A 133 13.48 14.02 13.33
C PRO A 133 14.54 12.98 12.93
N GLU A 134 15.54 12.73 13.79
CA GLU A 134 16.68 11.84 13.57
C GLU A 134 16.22 10.37 13.48
N ARG A 135 15.19 9.98 14.27
CA ARG A 135 14.66 8.61 14.35
C ARG A 135 13.39 8.39 13.55
N ARG A 136 12.79 9.44 13.02
CA ARG A 136 11.49 9.40 12.32
C ARG A 136 11.51 8.46 11.12
N SER A 137 12.53 8.55 10.28
CA SER A 137 12.67 7.68 9.10
C SER A 137 12.78 6.21 9.48
N TRP A 138 13.57 5.88 10.52
CA TRP A 138 13.66 4.53 11.05
C TRP A 138 12.31 4.03 11.59
N ALA A 139 11.61 4.84 12.36
CA ALA A 139 10.31 4.50 12.93
C ALA A 139 9.24 4.23 11.84
N MET A 140 9.21 5.03 10.78
CA MET A 140 8.36 4.79 9.62
C MET A 140 8.74 3.50 8.89
N GLY A 141 10.03 3.19 8.80
CA GLY A 141 10.54 1.93 8.26
C GLY A 141 10.06 0.71 9.05
N VAL A 142 10.08 0.78 10.39
CA VAL A 142 9.54 -0.27 11.27
C VAL A 142 8.04 -0.48 11.02
N ALA A 143 7.26 0.58 10.92
CA ALA A 143 5.83 0.49 10.63
C ALA A 143 5.56 -0.09 9.22
N ALA A 144 6.39 0.25 8.23
CA ALA A 144 6.31 -0.34 6.89
C ALA A 144 6.62 -1.85 6.90
N ALA A 145 7.67 -2.24 7.61
CA ALA A 145 8.05 -3.64 7.76
C ALA A 145 6.95 -4.46 8.47
N ALA A 146 6.23 -3.84 9.42
CA ALA A 146 5.12 -4.47 10.12
C ALA A 146 3.97 -4.87 9.16
N GLY A 147 3.70 -4.10 8.12
CA GLY A 147 2.72 -4.49 7.10
C GLY A 147 3.13 -5.73 6.32
N SER A 148 4.41 -5.84 5.96
CA SER A 148 4.96 -7.02 5.29
C SER A 148 5.00 -8.24 6.21
N PHE A 149 5.36 -8.03 7.49
CA PHE A 149 5.27 -9.07 8.51
C PHE A 149 3.83 -9.52 8.73
N GLY A 150 2.87 -8.58 8.68
CA GLY A 150 1.44 -8.87 8.71
C GLY A 150 1.02 -9.80 7.55
N GLN A 151 1.49 -9.55 6.35
CA GLN A 151 1.25 -10.45 5.21
C GLN A 151 1.81 -11.85 5.48
N PHE A 152 3.06 -11.95 5.94
CA PHE A 152 3.69 -13.23 6.27
C PHE A 152 2.92 -14.01 7.34
N LEU A 153 2.37 -13.34 8.34
CA LEU A 153 1.64 -13.97 9.45
C LEU A 153 0.18 -14.28 9.11
N MET A 154 -0.54 -13.28 8.57
CA MET A 154 -2.00 -13.36 8.43
C MET A 154 -2.44 -14.18 7.22
N VAL A 155 -1.63 -14.28 6.16
CA VAL A 155 -2.00 -15.05 4.98
C VAL A 155 -2.06 -16.55 5.27
N PRO A 156 -1.04 -17.20 5.88
CA PRO A 156 -1.16 -18.59 6.30
C PRO A 156 -2.27 -18.83 7.35
N THR A 157 -2.41 -17.89 8.30
CA THR A 157 -3.50 -17.95 9.29
C THR A 157 -4.86 -17.94 8.60
N SER A 158 -5.06 -17.08 7.61
CA SER A 158 -6.29 -17.01 6.81
C SER A 158 -6.52 -18.31 6.02
N GLY A 159 -5.49 -18.84 5.37
CA GLY A 159 -5.57 -20.11 4.65
C GLY A 159 -5.95 -21.27 5.57
N LEU A 160 -5.38 -21.32 6.77
CA LEU A 160 -5.73 -22.31 7.78
C LEU A 160 -7.18 -22.15 8.27
N LEU A 161 -7.64 -20.95 8.55
CA LEU A 161 -9.02 -20.69 8.94
C LEU A 161 -9.99 -21.09 7.83
N ILE A 162 -9.73 -20.74 6.57
CA ILE A 162 -10.59 -21.14 5.44
C ILE A 162 -10.69 -22.67 5.34
N SER A 163 -9.58 -23.37 5.51
CA SER A 163 -9.58 -24.84 5.39
C SER A 163 -10.21 -25.56 6.57
N SER A 164 -10.18 -24.97 7.78
CA SER A 164 -10.67 -25.62 9.02
C SER A 164 -12.13 -25.30 9.34
N ILE A 165 -12.58 -24.06 9.12
CA ILE A 165 -13.93 -23.60 9.50
C ILE A 165 -14.74 -23.03 8.33
N GLY A 166 -14.18 -23.06 7.10
CA GLY A 166 -14.82 -22.54 5.91
C GLY A 166 -14.61 -21.02 5.73
N TRP A 167 -14.85 -20.55 4.50
CA TRP A 167 -14.53 -19.19 4.09
C TRP A 167 -15.33 -18.11 4.84
N GLN A 168 -16.60 -18.39 5.16
CA GLN A 168 -17.51 -17.45 5.81
C GLN A 168 -17.13 -17.23 7.27
N GLN A 169 -16.95 -18.31 8.03
CA GLN A 169 -16.53 -18.26 9.44
C GLN A 169 -15.10 -17.72 9.57
N ALA A 170 -14.25 -17.97 8.60
CA ALA A 170 -12.90 -17.40 8.55
C ALA A 170 -12.94 -15.86 8.47
N LEU A 171 -13.86 -15.27 7.68
CA LEU A 171 -14.06 -13.81 7.64
C LEU A 171 -14.57 -13.27 8.98
N VAL A 172 -15.50 -13.97 9.63
CA VAL A 172 -16.00 -13.59 10.97
C VAL A 172 -14.89 -13.67 12.01
N ALA A 173 -14.05 -14.70 11.96
CA ALA A 173 -12.89 -14.82 12.84
C ALA A 173 -11.90 -13.66 12.64
N LEU A 174 -11.60 -13.30 11.38
CA LEU A 174 -10.77 -12.14 11.07
C LEU A 174 -11.42 -10.83 11.52
N ALA A 175 -12.76 -10.70 11.46
CA ALA A 175 -13.48 -9.57 12.02
C ALA A 175 -13.24 -9.46 13.54
N GLY A 176 -13.33 -10.57 14.26
CA GLY A 176 -12.97 -10.64 15.68
C GLY A 176 -11.52 -10.23 15.94
N MET A 177 -10.58 -10.71 15.12
CA MET A 177 -9.17 -10.32 15.23
C MET A 177 -8.96 -8.83 14.94
N SER A 178 -9.68 -8.25 13.99
CA SER A 178 -9.56 -6.82 13.67
C SER A 178 -10.06 -5.91 14.79
N LEU A 179 -10.94 -6.39 15.69
CA LEU A 179 -11.35 -5.65 16.89
C LEU A 179 -10.19 -5.40 17.86
N PHE A 180 -9.09 -6.17 17.80
CA PHE A 180 -7.88 -5.87 18.58
C PHE A 180 -7.23 -4.54 18.17
N ILE A 181 -7.57 -3.97 17.00
CA ILE A 181 -7.17 -2.62 16.62
C ILE A 181 -7.69 -1.59 17.62
N ILE A 182 -8.86 -1.82 18.23
CA ILE A 182 -9.50 -0.88 19.18
C ILE A 182 -8.64 -0.69 20.45
N PRO A 183 -8.29 -1.73 21.22
CA PRO A 183 -7.40 -1.55 22.38
C PRO A 183 -6.00 -1.04 21.99
N LEU A 184 -5.45 -1.43 20.82
CA LEU A 184 -4.18 -0.91 20.33
C LEU A 184 -4.25 0.60 20.02
N ALA A 185 -5.40 1.11 19.61
CA ALA A 185 -5.61 2.54 19.37
C ALA A 185 -5.41 3.38 20.64
N TRP A 186 -5.69 2.84 21.85
CA TRP A 186 -5.40 3.56 23.10
C TRP A 186 -3.93 3.93 23.25
N GLY A 187 -3.04 3.08 22.77
CA GLY A 187 -1.60 3.37 22.74
C GLY A 187 -1.20 4.48 21.76
N LEU A 188 -2.12 4.88 20.89
CA LEU A 188 -1.95 5.96 19.91
C LEU A 188 -2.73 7.22 20.29
N ARG A 189 -3.25 7.29 21.53
CA ARG A 189 -4.02 8.43 22.02
C ARG A 189 -3.08 9.59 22.36
N GLU A 190 -2.94 10.50 21.43
CA GLU A 190 -2.15 11.72 21.60
C GLU A 190 -2.86 12.71 22.52
N PRO A 191 -2.11 13.49 23.31
CA PRO A 191 -2.68 14.66 24.02
C PRO A 191 -3.29 15.62 23.01
N ALA A 192 -4.29 16.42 23.44
CA ALA A 192 -4.88 17.44 22.58
C ALA A 192 -3.78 18.41 22.10
N PHE A 193 -3.65 18.58 20.77
CA PHE A 193 -2.69 19.51 20.20
C PHE A 193 -3.08 20.94 20.53
N ALA A 194 -2.23 21.67 21.21
CA ALA A 194 -2.23 23.13 21.12
C ALA A 194 -1.59 23.50 19.78
N ASP A 195 -2.30 24.27 19.01
CA ASP A 195 -1.99 24.86 17.69
C ASP A 195 -0.77 24.30 16.93
N GLY A 196 -1.05 23.58 15.85
CA GLY A 196 -0.05 23.05 14.95
C GLY A 196 0.85 24.18 14.43
N GLY A 197 2.14 24.03 14.69
CA GLY A 197 3.14 24.96 14.16
C GLY A 197 2.97 25.10 12.66
N VAL A 198 2.70 26.32 12.20
CA VAL A 198 2.58 26.64 10.77
C VAL A 198 3.97 26.44 10.15
N VAL A 199 4.12 25.34 9.41
CA VAL A 199 5.29 25.20 8.53
C VAL A 199 5.20 26.31 7.50
N HIS A 200 6.12 27.25 7.55
CA HIS A 200 6.22 28.31 6.53
C HIS A 200 6.42 27.62 5.17
N ARG A 201 5.43 27.75 4.31
CA ARG A 201 5.45 27.18 2.95
C ARG A 201 5.64 28.33 1.97
N ASP A 202 6.75 28.29 1.23
CA ASP A 202 7.08 29.29 0.21
C ASP A 202 6.14 29.23 -1.01
N GLN A 203 5.32 28.18 -1.12
CA GLN A 203 4.36 27.97 -2.20
C GLN A 203 2.98 27.60 -1.64
N THR A 204 1.93 28.04 -2.36
CA THR A 204 0.57 27.53 -2.13
C THR A 204 0.42 26.08 -2.64
N ILE A 205 -0.56 25.36 -2.13
CA ILE A 205 -0.89 24.00 -2.57
C ILE A 205 -1.12 23.96 -4.09
N VAL A 206 -1.85 24.93 -4.64
CA VAL A 206 -2.16 25.00 -6.07
C VAL A 206 -0.90 25.21 -6.92
N GLN A 207 0.01 26.06 -6.45
CA GLN A 207 1.29 26.30 -7.14
C GLN A 207 2.16 25.05 -7.14
N ALA A 208 2.27 24.35 -6.00
CA ALA A 208 3.03 23.10 -5.88
C ALA A 208 2.47 21.99 -6.77
N LEU A 209 1.14 21.86 -6.84
CA LEU A 209 0.49 20.90 -7.74
C LEU A 209 0.73 21.25 -9.21
N ARG A 210 0.54 22.51 -9.60
CA ARG A 210 0.79 22.96 -10.97
C ARG A 210 2.24 22.73 -11.40
N GLU A 211 3.19 23.01 -10.52
CA GLU A 211 4.62 22.76 -10.73
C GLU A 211 4.88 21.25 -10.94
N ALA A 212 4.38 20.42 -10.04
CA ALA A 212 4.59 18.97 -10.08
C ALA A 212 3.97 18.33 -11.33
N PHE A 213 2.70 18.64 -11.64
CA PHE A 213 2.02 18.07 -12.81
C PHE A 213 2.55 18.59 -14.15
N ARG A 214 3.27 19.72 -14.18
CA ARG A 214 3.99 20.20 -15.37
C ARG A 214 5.39 19.61 -15.51
N TYR A 215 5.91 18.97 -14.46
CA TYR A 215 7.26 18.40 -14.47
C TYR A 215 7.25 16.97 -14.99
N PRO A 216 7.85 16.68 -16.15
CA PRO A 216 7.74 15.35 -16.77
C PRO A 216 8.19 14.20 -15.87
N SER A 217 9.23 14.40 -15.05
CA SER A 217 9.68 13.35 -14.13
C SER A 217 8.62 12.93 -13.11
N PHE A 218 7.74 13.86 -12.68
CA PHE A 218 6.64 13.53 -11.78
C PHE A 218 5.61 12.61 -12.46
N GLN A 219 5.26 12.94 -13.72
CA GLN A 219 4.33 12.14 -14.51
C GLN A 219 4.90 10.73 -14.78
N LEU A 220 6.20 10.64 -15.08
CA LEU A 220 6.88 9.35 -15.30
C LEU A 220 6.92 8.51 -14.02
N LEU A 221 7.18 9.11 -12.86
CA LEU A 221 7.13 8.43 -11.56
C LEU A 221 5.71 7.95 -11.25
N MET A 222 4.69 8.76 -11.52
CA MET A 222 3.29 8.35 -11.37
C MET A 222 2.95 7.17 -12.27
N ALA A 223 3.34 7.21 -13.55
CA ALA A 223 3.10 6.14 -14.50
C ALA A 223 3.83 4.84 -14.10
N GLY A 224 5.08 4.93 -13.64
CA GLY A 224 5.80 3.78 -13.09
C GLY A 224 5.10 3.20 -11.86
N TYR A 225 4.63 4.05 -10.96
CA TYR A 225 3.97 3.60 -9.73
C TYR A 225 2.57 3.01 -9.98
N PHE A 226 1.87 3.46 -11.03
CA PHE A 226 0.68 2.80 -11.57
C PHE A 226 0.98 1.33 -11.93
N VAL A 227 2.07 1.07 -12.65
CA VAL A 227 2.47 -0.29 -13.02
C VAL A 227 2.78 -1.14 -11.79
N CYS A 228 3.41 -0.56 -10.76
CA CYS A 228 3.60 -1.25 -9.49
C CYS A 228 2.27 -1.73 -8.92
N GLY A 229 1.27 -0.85 -8.85
CA GLY A 229 -0.06 -1.18 -8.36
C GLY A 229 -0.71 -2.31 -9.17
N PHE A 230 -0.65 -2.21 -10.48
CA PHE A 230 -1.19 -3.22 -11.39
C PHE A 230 -0.60 -4.61 -11.09
N GLN A 231 0.73 -4.74 -11.11
CA GLN A 231 1.41 -6.02 -10.94
C GLN A 231 1.20 -6.62 -9.54
N VAL A 232 1.39 -5.81 -8.51
CA VAL A 232 1.34 -6.26 -7.11
C VAL A 232 -0.07 -6.75 -6.75
N VAL A 233 -1.10 -5.99 -7.08
CA VAL A 233 -2.44 -6.36 -6.64
C VAL A 233 -3.06 -7.42 -7.55
N PHE A 234 -2.75 -7.44 -8.85
CA PHE A 234 -3.10 -8.56 -9.72
C PHE A 234 -2.54 -9.89 -9.17
N ILE A 235 -1.23 -9.94 -8.91
CA ILE A 235 -0.59 -11.16 -8.38
C ILE A 235 -1.18 -11.51 -7.01
N GLY A 236 -1.31 -10.55 -6.11
CA GLY A 236 -1.82 -10.78 -4.75
C GLY A 236 -3.24 -11.36 -4.71
N VAL A 237 -4.10 -10.98 -5.64
CA VAL A 237 -5.51 -11.38 -5.68
C VAL A 237 -5.73 -12.63 -6.54
N HIS A 238 -5.10 -12.70 -7.71
CA HIS A 238 -5.41 -13.74 -8.69
C HIS A 238 -4.45 -14.95 -8.68
N MET A 239 -3.22 -14.79 -8.17
CA MET A 239 -2.27 -15.92 -8.12
C MET A 239 -2.80 -17.13 -7.32
N PRO A 240 -3.48 -16.98 -6.16
CA PRO A 240 -4.04 -18.14 -5.48
C PRO A 240 -5.01 -18.96 -6.35
N SER A 241 -5.89 -18.27 -7.07
CA SER A 241 -6.83 -18.90 -7.98
C SER A 241 -6.14 -19.51 -9.20
N TYR A 242 -5.15 -18.83 -9.77
CA TYR A 242 -4.33 -19.34 -10.88
C TYR A 242 -3.63 -20.66 -10.49
N LEU A 243 -3.02 -20.72 -9.32
CA LEU A 243 -2.32 -21.92 -8.85
C LEU A 243 -3.28 -23.08 -8.64
N LYS A 244 -4.46 -22.81 -8.05
CA LYS A 244 -5.49 -23.82 -7.84
C LYS A 244 -6.08 -24.34 -9.16
N ASP A 245 -6.33 -23.46 -10.14
CA ASP A 245 -6.79 -23.85 -11.49
C ASP A 245 -5.79 -24.75 -12.20
N LYS A 246 -4.52 -24.62 -11.89
CA LYS A 246 -3.43 -25.45 -12.41
C LYS A 246 -3.18 -26.72 -11.55
N GLY A 247 -4.05 -27.04 -10.59
CA GLY A 247 -4.02 -28.24 -9.78
C GLY A 247 -3.11 -28.20 -8.55
N LEU A 248 -2.55 -27.04 -8.18
CA LEU A 248 -1.78 -26.90 -6.95
C LEU A 248 -2.70 -26.72 -5.73
N SER A 249 -2.23 -27.18 -4.57
CA SER A 249 -3.01 -27.10 -3.34
C SER A 249 -3.16 -25.65 -2.84
N PRO A 250 -4.26 -25.32 -2.12
CA PRO A 250 -4.45 -24.01 -1.51
C PRO A 250 -3.31 -23.61 -0.54
N GLN A 251 -2.66 -24.59 0.09
CA GLN A 251 -1.52 -24.35 0.97
C GLN A 251 -0.33 -23.75 0.21
N VAL A 252 -0.06 -24.23 -1.01
CA VAL A 252 1.00 -23.66 -1.86
C VAL A 252 0.73 -22.18 -2.13
N ALA A 253 -0.50 -21.81 -2.46
CA ALA A 253 -0.88 -20.43 -2.70
C ALA A 253 -0.72 -19.56 -1.43
N SER A 254 -1.12 -20.09 -0.28
CA SER A 254 -0.97 -19.40 1.01
C SER A 254 0.50 -19.14 1.35
N TYR A 255 1.35 -20.17 1.25
CA TYR A 255 2.78 -20.02 1.51
C TYR A 255 3.49 -19.13 0.48
N ALA A 256 3.05 -19.16 -0.79
CA ALA A 256 3.55 -18.28 -1.82
C ALA A 256 3.35 -16.80 -1.47
N LEU A 257 2.13 -16.42 -1.09
CA LEU A 257 1.83 -15.05 -0.66
C LEU A 257 2.55 -14.68 0.66
N ALA A 258 2.72 -15.62 1.58
CA ALA A 258 3.50 -15.41 2.80
C ALA A 258 4.98 -15.13 2.50
N LEU A 259 5.58 -15.90 1.58
CA LEU A 259 6.96 -15.68 1.14
C LEU A 259 7.14 -14.30 0.47
N ILE A 260 6.16 -13.85 -0.32
CA ILE A 260 6.18 -12.48 -0.85
C ILE A 260 6.28 -11.48 0.31
N GLY A 261 5.46 -11.62 1.36
CA GLY A 261 5.51 -10.74 2.52
C GLY A 261 6.85 -10.77 3.24
N LEU A 262 7.39 -11.96 3.49
CA LEU A 262 8.67 -12.15 4.17
C LEU A 262 9.81 -11.50 3.40
N PHE A 263 9.95 -11.82 2.12
CA PHE A 263 11.05 -11.29 1.30
C PHE A 263 10.90 -9.81 0.98
N ASN A 264 9.66 -9.27 1.03
CA ASN A 264 9.42 -7.84 0.86
C ASN A 264 10.09 -6.99 1.95
N VAL A 265 10.23 -7.50 3.18
CA VAL A 265 10.96 -6.80 4.24
C VAL A 265 12.41 -6.53 3.80
N PHE A 266 13.09 -7.57 3.31
CA PHE A 266 14.48 -7.48 2.89
C PHE A 266 14.64 -6.64 1.61
N GLY A 267 13.75 -6.83 0.63
CA GLY A 267 13.79 -6.11 -0.63
C GLY A 267 13.57 -4.60 -0.47
N THR A 268 12.59 -4.21 0.32
CA THR A 268 12.29 -2.80 0.59
C THR A 268 13.45 -2.13 1.34
N TYR A 269 14.04 -2.81 2.32
CA TYR A 269 15.22 -2.32 3.02
C TYR A 269 16.41 -2.15 2.06
N ALA A 270 16.70 -3.16 1.25
CA ALA A 270 17.80 -3.12 0.28
C ALA A 270 17.62 -1.99 -0.74
N ALA A 271 16.41 -1.81 -1.26
CA ALA A 271 16.10 -0.73 -2.21
C ALA A 271 16.29 0.67 -1.57
N GLY A 272 15.91 0.83 -0.31
CA GLY A 272 16.16 2.07 0.45
C GLY A 272 17.66 2.35 0.63
N ALA A 273 18.45 1.34 1.01
CA ALA A 273 19.89 1.46 1.18
C ALA A 273 20.61 1.72 -0.16
N LEU A 274 20.23 1.02 -1.22
CA LEU A 274 20.78 1.24 -2.56
C LEU A 274 20.44 2.64 -3.09
N GLY A 275 19.26 3.18 -2.75
CA GLY A 275 18.83 4.52 -3.12
C GLY A 275 19.70 5.65 -2.55
N GLN A 276 20.52 5.37 -1.54
CA GLN A 276 21.52 6.32 -1.02
C GLN A 276 22.79 6.35 -1.88
N LYS A 277 23.10 5.24 -2.56
CA LYS A 277 24.35 5.10 -3.33
C LYS A 277 24.15 5.25 -4.84
N PHE A 278 22.99 4.89 -5.35
CA PHE A 278 22.70 4.87 -6.78
C PHE A 278 21.54 5.79 -7.15
N ALA A 279 21.49 6.21 -8.41
CA ALA A 279 20.37 6.98 -8.93
C ALA A 279 19.06 6.18 -8.83
N LYS A 280 18.01 6.78 -8.24
CA LYS A 280 16.72 6.15 -7.95
C LYS A 280 16.07 5.66 -9.23
N ARG A 281 16.18 6.41 -10.33
CA ARG A 281 15.69 6.03 -11.66
C ARG A 281 16.24 4.70 -12.16
N LYS A 282 17.54 4.42 -11.92
CA LYS A 282 18.17 3.16 -12.32
C LYS A 282 17.69 1.99 -11.46
N ILE A 283 17.50 2.23 -10.16
CA ILE A 283 16.93 1.23 -9.23
C ILE A 283 15.51 0.88 -9.65
N LEU A 284 14.67 1.88 -9.93
CA LEU A 284 13.30 1.68 -10.38
C LEU A 284 13.25 0.91 -11.70
N ALA A 285 14.04 1.32 -12.70
CA ALA A 285 14.14 0.62 -13.97
C ALA A 285 14.56 -0.84 -13.80
N PHE A 286 15.56 -1.12 -12.96
CA PHE A 286 16.00 -2.47 -12.63
C PHE A 286 14.88 -3.30 -11.99
N ILE A 287 14.19 -2.75 -10.98
CA ILE A 287 13.11 -3.47 -10.27
C ILE A 287 11.99 -3.85 -11.23
N TYR A 288 11.52 -2.92 -12.06
CA TYR A 288 10.44 -3.19 -13.01
C TYR A 288 10.84 -4.21 -14.08
N LEU A 289 12.05 -4.11 -14.61
CA LEU A 289 12.56 -5.09 -15.56
C LEU A 289 12.73 -6.46 -14.91
N ALA A 290 13.31 -6.52 -13.71
CA ALA A 290 13.50 -7.76 -12.97
C ALA A 290 12.17 -8.45 -12.66
N ARG A 291 11.11 -7.71 -12.34
CA ARG A 291 9.76 -8.27 -12.18
C ARG A 291 9.25 -8.90 -13.48
N SER A 292 9.41 -8.21 -14.62
CA SER A 292 9.00 -8.77 -15.92
C SER A 292 9.76 -10.04 -16.23
N VAL A 293 11.07 -10.07 -16.01
CA VAL A 293 11.91 -11.27 -16.18
C VAL A 293 11.46 -12.40 -15.25
N ALA A 294 11.18 -12.09 -13.98
CA ALA A 294 10.69 -13.07 -13.02
C ALA A 294 9.35 -13.68 -13.43
N ILE A 295 8.42 -12.85 -13.94
CA ILE A 295 7.12 -13.32 -14.44
C ILE A 295 7.33 -14.22 -15.67
N VAL A 296 8.16 -13.83 -16.64
CA VAL A 296 8.46 -14.65 -17.81
C VAL A 296 9.07 -15.98 -17.40
N ALA A 297 10.07 -15.96 -16.52
CA ALA A 297 10.71 -17.18 -16.02
C ALA A 297 9.71 -18.10 -15.31
N PHE A 298 8.78 -17.54 -14.52
CA PHE A 298 7.74 -18.29 -13.84
C PHE A 298 6.76 -18.96 -14.82
N LEU A 299 6.35 -18.25 -15.86
CA LEU A 299 5.41 -18.78 -16.87
C LEU A 299 6.04 -19.85 -17.77
N LEU A 300 7.33 -19.79 -18.00
CA LEU A 300 8.08 -20.78 -18.80
C LEU A 300 8.54 -21.99 -18.00
N ALA A 301 8.67 -21.87 -16.67
CA ALA A 301 9.11 -22.97 -15.81
C ALA A 301 7.99 -24.01 -15.61
N PRO A 302 8.34 -25.28 -15.39
CA PRO A 302 7.37 -26.26 -14.92
C PRO A 302 6.70 -25.78 -13.63
N LEU A 303 5.38 -25.82 -13.60
CA LEU A 303 4.64 -25.33 -12.45
C LEU A 303 4.66 -26.38 -11.33
N THR A 304 5.50 -26.16 -10.35
CA THR A 304 5.68 -26.99 -9.15
C THR A 304 5.62 -26.12 -7.90
N PRO A 305 5.40 -26.67 -6.70
CA PRO A 305 5.50 -25.91 -5.46
C PRO A 305 6.85 -25.16 -5.34
N THR A 306 7.95 -25.80 -5.75
CA THR A 306 9.29 -25.19 -5.69
C THR A 306 9.41 -23.99 -6.60
N SER A 307 8.96 -24.07 -7.87
CA SER A 307 9.00 -22.93 -8.80
C SER A 307 8.12 -21.78 -8.33
N VAL A 308 6.95 -22.08 -7.73
CA VAL A 308 6.07 -21.09 -7.12
C VAL A 308 6.75 -20.38 -5.95
N TYR A 309 7.39 -21.12 -5.04
CA TYR A 309 8.06 -20.53 -3.89
C TYR A 309 9.29 -19.71 -4.30
N LEU A 310 10.05 -20.17 -5.29
CA LEU A 310 11.17 -19.41 -5.85
C LEU A 310 10.68 -18.09 -6.47
N PHE A 311 9.65 -18.17 -7.33
CA PHE A 311 9.01 -16.98 -7.92
C PHE A 311 8.54 -16.01 -6.83
N SER A 312 7.83 -16.51 -5.82
CA SER A 312 7.29 -15.70 -4.73
C SER A 312 8.38 -15.03 -3.90
N SER A 313 9.50 -15.72 -3.67
CA SER A 313 10.65 -15.15 -2.97
C SER A 313 11.31 -14.03 -3.77
N VAL A 314 11.54 -14.24 -5.07
CA VAL A 314 12.08 -13.22 -5.97
C VAL A 314 11.14 -12.04 -6.11
N MET A 315 9.84 -12.30 -6.35
CA MET A 315 8.83 -11.25 -6.41
C MET A 315 8.73 -10.51 -5.09
N GLY A 316 8.85 -11.20 -3.95
CA GLY A 316 8.88 -10.58 -2.62
C GLY A 316 10.01 -9.56 -2.48
N LEU A 317 11.23 -9.92 -2.88
CA LEU A 317 12.37 -8.98 -2.89
C LEU A 317 12.10 -7.74 -3.74
N LEU A 318 11.31 -7.86 -4.79
CA LEU A 318 10.98 -6.77 -5.71
C LEU A 318 9.63 -6.08 -5.36
N TRP A 319 8.82 -6.62 -4.44
CA TRP A 319 7.40 -6.32 -4.27
C TRP A 319 7.07 -4.84 -4.05
N LEU A 320 7.47 -4.27 -2.92
CA LEU A 320 7.33 -2.84 -2.63
C LEU A 320 8.67 -2.10 -2.64
N SER A 321 9.69 -2.71 -3.25
CA SER A 321 11.03 -2.13 -3.36
C SER A 321 11.07 -0.87 -4.23
N THR A 322 10.01 -0.57 -4.96
CA THR A 322 9.84 0.69 -5.68
C THR A 322 9.46 1.86 -4.78
N VAL A 323 8.92 1.60 -3.57
CA VAL A 323 8.41 2.64 -2.66
C VAL A 323 9.51 3.59 -2.16
N PRO A 324 10.62 3.10 -1.57
CA PRO A 324 11.68 3.98 -1.07
C PRO A 324 12.31 4.86 -2.16
N PRO A 325 12.75 4.33 -3.31
CA PRO A 325 13.37 5.17 -4.34
C PRO A 325 12.39 6.13 -4.99
N THR A 326 11.10 5.79 -5.15
CA THR A 326 10.08 6.72 -5.66
C THR A 326 9.90 7.90 -4.71
N ASN A 327 9.71 7.64 -3.41
CA ASN A 327 9.55 8.68 -2.41
C ASN A 327 10.82 9.55 -2.28
N ALA A 328 12.00 8.94 -2.33
CA ALA A 328 13.27 9.67 -2.31
C ALA A 328 13.45 10.55 -3.55
N ALA A 329 13.01 10.11 -4.74
CA ALA A 329 13.03 10.93 -5.95
C ALA A 329 12.09 12.14 -5.83
N ILE A 330 10.85 11.94 -5.34
CA ILE A 330 9.89 13.04 -5.12
C ILE A 330 10.46 14.07 -4.15
N ALA A 331 10.99 13.61 -3.01
CA ALA A 331 11.58 14.48 -2.00
C ALA A 331 12.81 15.24 -2.53
N GLY A 332 13.63 14.57 -3.35
CA GLY A 332 14.82 15.19 -3.98
C GLY A 332 14.47 16.24 -5.03
N ILE A 333 13.42 16.02 -5.82
CA ILE A 333 13.01 16.94 -6.88
C ILE A 333 12.25 18.15 -6.33
N PHE A 334 11.24 17.92 -5.48
CA PHE A 334 10.28 18.95 -5.05
C PHE A 334 10.54 19.50 -3.65
N GLY A 335 11.45 18.87 -2.90
CA GLY A 335 11.66 19.18 -1.49
C GLY A 335 10.59 18.56 -0.58
N VAL A 336 10.67 18.85 0.72
CA VAL A 336 9.82 18.22 1.76
C VAL A 336 8.55 19.00 2.09
N ALA A 337 8.44 20.27 1.66
CA ALA A 337 7.34 21.16 2.07
C ALA A 337 5.94 20.63 1.67
N HIS A 338 5.81 20.03 0.49
CA HIS A 338 4.58 19.45 -0.04
C HIS A 338 4.69 17.93 -0.30
N PHE A 339 5.70 17.29 0.28
CA PHE A 339 6.03 15.88 0.03
C PHE A 339 4.85 14.93 0.27
N SER A 340 4.16 15.07 1.39
CA SER A 340 3.03 14.18 1.73
C SER A 340 1.89 14.26 0.70
N MET A 341 1.61 15.47 0.21
CA MET A 341 0.58 15.67 -0.81
C MET A 341 1.00 15.08 -2.16
N LEU A 342 2.21 15.36 -2.62
CA LEU A 342 2.72 14.85 -3.90
C LEU A 342 2.88 13.33 -3.87
N GLY A 343 3.39 12.78 -2.76
CA GLY A 343 3.43 11.34 -2.51
C GLY A 343 2.03 10.70 -2.49
N GLY A 344 1.03 11.43 -1.99
CA GLY A 344 -0.38 11.01 -2.03
C GLY A 344 -0.91 10.85 -3.46
N PHE A 345 -0.59 11.77 -4.38
CA PHE A 345 -0.97 11.64 -5.79
C PHE A 345 -0.27 10.46 -6.48
N VAL A 346 1.01 10.25 -6.18
CA VAL A 346 1.75 9.08 -6.70
C VAL A 346 1.15 7.79 -6.13
N PHE A 347 0.80 7.76 -4.84
CA PHE A 347 0.11 6.62 -4.23
C PHE A 347 -1.28 6.40 -4.85
N PHE A 348 -2.02 7.47 -5.15
CA PHE A 348 -3.31 7.36 -5.83
C PHE A 348 -3.17 6.77 -7.24
N SER A 349 -2.13 7.14 -7.98
CA SER A 349 -1.79 6.50 -9.27
C SER A 349 -1.57 4.98 -9.12
N HIS A 350 -0.87 4.56 -8.07
CA HIS A 350 -0.72 3.14 -7.73
C HIS A 350 -2.08 2.47 -7.50
N GLN A 351 -3.01 3.14 -6.82
CA GLN A 351 -4.34 2.58 -6.55
C GLN A 351 -5.19 2.45 -7.82
N ILE A 352 -5.04 3.37 -8.78
CA ILE A 352 -5.65 3.23 -10.12
C ILE A 352 -5.06 2.00 -10.83
N GLY A 353 -3.74 1.82 -10.79
CA GLY A 353 -3.08 0.62 -11.31
C GLY A 353 -3.58 -0.66 -10.63
N SER A 354 -3.72 -0.64 -9.32
CA SER A 354 -4.27 -1.74 -8.51
C SER A 354 -5.70 -2.10 -8.93
N PHE A 355 -6.55 -1.08 -9.13
CA PHE A 355 -7.90 -1.25 -9.65
C PHE A 355 -7.87 -1.99 -11.00
N MET A 356 -7.09 -1.48 -11.94
CA MET A 356 -7.01 -2.04 -13.30
C MET A 356 -6.48 -3.48 -13.29
N GLY A 357 -5.43 -3.76 -12.50
CA GLY A 357 -4.83 -5.09 -12.43
C GLY A 357 -5.78 -6.15 -11.88
N VAL A 358 -6.49 -5.82 -10.81
CA VAL A 358 -7.46 -6.73 -10.20
C VAL A 358 -8.69 -6.92 -11.07
N TRP A 359 -9.30 -5.82 -11.52
CA TRP A 359 -10.51 -5.89 -12.35
C TRP A 359 -10.27 -6.63 -13.67
N LEU A 360 -9.22 -6.26 -14.40
CA LEU A 360 -8.87 -6.94 -15.66
C LEU A 360 -8.54 -8.42 -15.43
N GLY A 361 -7.94 -8.77 -14.29
CA GLY A 361 -7.71 -10.16 -13.92
C GLY A 361 -8.99 -10.98 -13.88
N GLY A 362 -10.04 -10.47 -13.23
CA GLY A 362 -11.35 -11.12 -13.18
C GLY A 362 -12.06 -11.11 -14.54
N LEU A 363 -12.20 -9.93 -15.14
CA LEU A 363 -12.89 -9.73 -16.42
C LEU A 363 -12.33 -10.60 -17.56
N LEU A 364 -11.02 -10.60 -17.72
CA LEU A 364 -10.38 -11.36 -18.80
C LEU A 364 -10.44 -12.86 -18.52
N TYR A 365 -10.31 -13.27 -17.26
CA TYR A 365 -10.51 -14.68 -16.91
C TYR A 365 -11.93 -15.15 -17.24
N ASP A 366 -12.96 -14.41 -16.87
CA ASP A 366 -14.36 -14.81 -17.14
C ASP A 366 -14.67 -14.87 -18.63
N ARG A 367 -13.97 -14.08 -19.46
CA ARG A 367 -14.13 -14.09 -20.92
C ARG A 367 -13.31 -15.16 -21.65
N THR A 368 -12.14 -15.52 -21.13
CA THR A 368 -11.17 -16.37 -21.84
C THR A 368 -10.88 -17.70 -21.16
N GLY A 369 -11.29 -17.86 -19.90
CA GLY A 369 -10.95 -19.02 -19.08
C GLY A 369 -9.47 -19.07 -18.65
N SER A 370 -8.69 -18.01 -18.89
CA SER A 370 -7.24 -17.98 -18.60
C SER A 370 -6.79 -16.62 -18.07
N TYR A 371 -5.69 -16.62 -17.31
CA TYR A 371 -4.97 -15.41 -16.88
C TYR A 371 -3.84 -15.01 -17.85
N ASP A 372 -3.61 -15.72 -18.94
CA ASP A 372 -2.45 -15.53 -19.82
C ASP A 372 -2.35 -14.10 -20.36
N ILE A 373 -3.48 -13.52 -20.79
CA ILE A 373 -3.52 -12.15 -21.31
C ILE A 373 -3.09 -11.15 -20.22
N VAL A 374 -3.55 -11.33 -18.97
CA VAL A 374 -3.21 -10.40 -17.87
C VAL A 374 -1.73 -10.53 -17.49
N TRP A 375 -1.18 -11.75 -17.51
CA TRP A 375 0.25 -11.96 -17.31
C TRP A 375 1.09 -11.27 -18.39
N LEU A 376 0.69 -11.35 -19.66
CA LEU A 376 1.37 -10.65 -20.77
C LEU A 376 1.28 -9.13 -20.62
N ILE A 377 0.10 -8.60 -20.22
CA ILE A 377 -0.07 -7.17 -19.91
C ILE A 377 0.87 -6.77 -18.76
N ALA A 378 0.96 -7.56 -17.69
CA ALA A 378 1.85 -7.29 -16.56
C ALA A 378 3.32 -7.24 -16.96
N ILE A 379 3.76 -8.16 -17.86
CA ILE A 379 5.12 -8.16 -18.42
C ILE A 379 5.36 -6.89 -19.25
N ALA A 380 4.46 -6.58 -20.18
CA ALA A 380 4.59 -5.42 -21.06
C ALA A 380 4.63 -4.10 -20.27
N LEU A 381 3.74 -3.96 -19.29
CA LEU A 381 3.73 -2.81 -18.39
C LEU A 381 5.02 -2.70 -17.56
N GLY A 382 5.57 -3.82 -17.11
CA GLY A 382 6.85 -3.80 -16.37
C GLY A 382 8.03 -3.34 -17.24
N ILE A 383 8.11 -3.80 -18.49
CA ILE A 383 9.09 -3.32 -19.46
C ILE A 383 8.87 -1.82 -19.74
N PHE A 384 7.63 -1.41 -19.97
CA PHE A 384 7.26 -0.01 -20.15
C PHE A 384 7.70 0.84 -18.94
N ALA A 385 7.40 0.40 -17.71
CA ALA A 385 7.80 1.11 -16.50
C ALA A 385 9.33 1.20 -16.35
N ALA A 386 10.06 0.15 -16.71
CA ALA A 386 11.52 0.18 -16.72
C ALA A 386 12.05 1.26 -17.66
N LEU A 387 11.52 1.35 -18.88
CA LEU A 387 11.94 2.31 -19.90
C LEU A 387 11.61 3.76 -19.50
N ILE A 388 10.39 4.01 -19.00
CA ILE A 388 9.96 5.38 -18.65
C ILE A 388 10.64 5.92 -17.38
N ASN A 389 11.17 5.07 -16.51
CA ASN A 389 11.93 5.52 -15.35
C ASN A 389 13.36 5.99 -15.71
N LEU A 390 13.96 5.53 -16.81
CA LEU A 390 15.31 5.92 -17.20
C LEU A 390 15.48 7.42 -17.46
N PRO A 391 14.56 8.13 -18.17
CA PRO A 391 14.69 9.57 -18.41
C PRO A 391 14.33 10.46 -17.20
N VAL A 392 13.91 9.91 -16.07
CA VAL A 392 13.56 10.68 -14.87
C VAL A 392 14.77 11.51 -14.44
N LYS A 393 14.60 12.84 -14.34
CA LYS A 393 15.60 13.76 -13.82
C LYS A 393 15.41 13.92 -12.32
N GLU A 394 16.44 13.59 -11.54
CA GLU A 394 16.42 13.63 -10.07
C GLU A 394 16.93 14.96 -9.48
N THR A 395 17.27 15.93 -10.34
CA THR A 395 17.75 17.25 -9.92
C THR A 395 16.63 18.04 -9.24
N ALA A 396 16.96 18.67 -8.12
CA ALA A 396 16.03 19.56 -7.42
C ALA A 396 15.59 20.72 -8.31
N ILE A 397 14.34 21.11 -8.22
CA ILE A 397 13.81 22.30 -8.89
C ILE A 397 14.36 23.53 -8.18
N VAL A 398 15.11 24.35 -8.93
CA VAL A 398 15.60 25.63 -8.43
C VAL A 398 14.44 26.63 -8.52
N ARG A 399 13.96 27.09 -7.38
CA ARG A 399 12.94 28.13 -7.29
C ARG A 399 13.63 29.49 -7.10
N PRO A 400 13.23 30.56 -7.82
CA PRO A 400 13.72 31.91 -7.52
C PRO A 400 13.37 32.20 -6.04
N ALA A 401 14.36 32.69 -5.28
CA ALA A 401 14.08 33.20 -3.95
C ALA A 401 13.03 34.32 -4.11
N HIS A 402 11.88 34.21 -3.44
CA HIS A 402 10.94 35.33 -3.36
C HIS A 402 11.71 36.50 -2.70
N GLY A 403 11.93 37.54 -3.47
CA GLY A 403 12.70 38.70 -3.05
C GLY A 403 12.19 39.21 -1.71
N GLY A 404 13.01 39.09 -0.69
CA GLY A 404 12.84 39.91 0.48
C GLY A 404 12.73 41.34 0.00
N GLN A 405 11.58 41.95 0.26
CA GLN A 405 11.39 43.39 0.03
C GLN A 405 12.54 44.10 0.70
N GLY A 406 13.36 44.72 -0.11
CA GLY A 406 14.52 45.45 0.31
C GLY A 406 14.19 46.46 1.39
N GLY A 407 14.76 46.23 2.57
CA GLY A 407 14.93 47.31 3.51
C GLY A 407 15.85 48.33 2.86
N ALA A 408 15.30 49.43 2.37
CA ALA A 408 16.09 50.60 1.98
C ALA A 408 16.97 51.00 3.16
N PRO A 409 18.27 51.26 2.97
CA PRO A 409 19.10 51.83 4.02
C PRO A 409 18.53 53.19 4.42
N ARG A 410 18.10 53.34 5.66
CA ARG A 410 17.87 54.66 6.25
C ARG A 410 19.20 55.35 6.27
N ALA A 411 19.36 56.37 5.42
CA ALA A 411 20.43 57.32 5.50
C ALA A 411 20.35 58.06 6.85
N ALA A 412 21.49 58.16 7.51
CA ALA A 412 21.71 58.91 8.74
C ALA A 412 21.63 60.40 8.53
#